data_2f9a4c487c7f10785b1dae83ea66b55a
#
_entry.id   2f9a4c487c7f10785b1dae83ea66b55a
#
_cell.length_a   1.000
_cell.length_b   1.000
_cell.length_c   1.000
_cell.angle_alpha   90.00
_cell.angle_beta   90.00
_cell.angle_gamma   90.00
#
_symmetry.space_group_name_H-M   'P 1'
#
loop_
_entity.id
_entity.type
_entity.pdbx_description
1 polymer ?
#
loop_
_entity_poly.entity_id
_entity_poly.type
_entity_poly.pdbx_seq_one_letter_code
_entity_poly.pdbx_strand_id
1 'polypeptide(L)'
;MAFMNQAKFVFAAILCVASGTGAAQSITLSSTTSTEQSGLFAHLLPLFKQATGLDLKVVAVGTGQALDIARRGDADALLVHDQAAEEKFITEGFGLQRYPVMYNDFVLIGPKTDPAAARGSDIVAALKKISAKNAEFISRGDKSGTHSAENRYWTAAELPSQRGSGYKECGCGMGPALNIAAASGAYVLADRGTWLAFKNRGDLTILVEGDKRLFNQYGVIVVNPARHPHVKVAQAQKFADWITSPAGQAAIAAYKIGGEQLFFPNAGG
;
A
#
# COMPACT_ATOMS: atom_id res chain seq x y z
N MET A 1 44.79 59.80 -54.50
CA MET A 1 44.52 59.64 -53.08
C MET A 1 43.19 58.91 -52.94
N ALA A 2 43.23 57.61 -52.67
CA ALA A 2 42.03 56.77 -52.54
C ALA A 2 41.89 56.38 -51.07
N PHE A 3 40.79 56.77 -50.46
CA PHE A 3 40.44 56.35 -49.08
C PHE A 3 39.65 55.04 -49.16
N MET A 4 40.23 53.93 -48.66
CA MET A 4 39.59 52.67 -48.46
C MET A 4 38.82 52.69 -47.14
N ASN A 5 37.48 52.54 -47.20
CA ASN A 5 36.60 52.47 -46.06
C ASN A 5 36.43 51.01 -45.72
N GLN A 6 36.98 50.58 -44.58
CA GLN A 6 36.80 49.18 -44.07
C GLN A 6 35.55 49.12 -43.22
N ALA A 7 34.50 48.42 -43.67
CA ALA A 7 33.33 48.11 -42.93
C ALA A 7 33.63 46.88 -42.05
N LYS A 8 33.54 47.03 -40.69
CA LYS A 8 33.64 45.93 -39.71
C LYS A 8 32.29 45.30 -39.58
N PHE A 9 32.13 44.06 -40.05
CA PHE A 9 30.98 43.22 -39.76
C PHE A 9 31.11 42.63 -38.36
N VAL A 10 30.22 43.03 -37.45
CA VAL A 10 30.07 42.40 -36.14
C VAL A 10 29.07 41.25 -36.28
N PHE A 11 29.55 40.02 -36.20
CA PHE A 11 28.72 38.84 -36.16
C PHE A 11 28.18 38.66 -34.72
N ALA A 12 26.93 39.00 -34.50
CA ALA A 12 26.23 38.68 -33.23
C ALA A 12 25.79 37.22 -33.26
N ALA A 13 26.47 36.37 -32.49
CA ALA A 13 26.05 34.98 -32.26
C ALA A 13 24.85 34.97 -31.32
N ILE A 14 23.66 34.69 -31.85
CA ILE A 14 22.45 34.45 -31.05
C ILE A 14 22.55 33.04 -30.48
N LEU A 15 22.81 32.97 -29.17
CA LEU A 15 22.78 31.72 -28.42
C LEU A 15 21.31 31.34 -28.17
N CYS A 16 20.73 30.49 -29.00
CA CYS A 16 19.42 29.90 -28.75
C CYS A 16 19.52 28.92 -27.59
N VAL A 17 19.16 29.36 -26.36
CA VAL A 17 18.90 28.46 -25.24
C VAL A 17 17.60 27.74 -25.54
N ALA A 18 17.68 26.51 -26.06
CA ALA A 18 16.55 25.61 -26.17
C ALA A 18 16.11 25.22 -24.78
N SER A 19 15.13 25.94 -24.23
CA SER A 19 14.40 25.51 -23.04
C SER A 19 13.56 24.27 -23.40
N GLY A 20 14.17 23.10 -23.33
CA GLY A 20 13.48 21.86 -23.47
C GLY A 20 12.49 21.74 -22.32
N THR A 21 11.19 21.97 -22.59
CA THR A 21 10.10 21.54 -21.71
C THR A 21 10.10 20.03 -21.70
N GLY A 22 10.96 19.43 -20.87
CA GLY A 22 10.94 18.00 -20.62
C GLY A 22 9.55 17.64 -20.09
N ALA A 23 8.79 16.86 -20.86
CA ALA A 23 7.54 16.27 -20.36
C ALA A 23 7.86 15.61 -19.02
N ALA A 24 7.07 15.92 -17.99
CA ALA A 24 7.27 15.37 -16.65
C ALA A 24 7.33 13.84 -16.76
N GLN A 25 8.49 13.26 -16.44
CA GLN A 25 8.66 11.81 -16.51
C GLN A 25 7.80 11.18 -15.43
N SER A 26 6.88 10.32 -15.81
CA SER A 26 6.00 9.61 -14.88
C SER A 26 6.39 8.14 -14.81
N ILE A 27 6.25 7.55 -13.62
CA ILE A 27 6.35 6.11 -13.37
C ILE A 27 5.01 5.57 -12.90
N THR A 28 4.78 4.28 -13.15
CA THR A 28 3.59 3.56 -12.68
C THR A 28 3.94 2.74 -11.45
N LEU A 29 3.23 3.00 -10.36
CA LEU A 29 3.30 2.24 -9.10
C LEU A 29 2.07 1.35 -8.99
N SER A 30 2.26 0.03 -8.95
CA SER A 30 1.18 -0.89 -8.60
C SER A 30 1.12 -1.05 -7.08
N SER A 31 -0.07 -0.87 -6.50
CA SER A 31 -0.28 -0.90 -5.05
C SER A 31 -1.66 -1.43 -4.69
N THR A 32 -2.06 -1.28 -3.43
CA THR A 32 -3.31 -1.85 -2.94
C THR A 32 -4.41 -0.80 -2.73
N THR A 33 -5.66 -1.22 -2.94
CA THR A 33 -6.84 -0.38 -2.66
C THR A 33 -6.90 0.06 -1.21
N SER A 34 -6.43 -0.76 -0.26
CA SER A 34 -6.39 -0.37 1.16
C SER A 34 -5.39 0.76 1.41
N THR A 35 -4.22 0.73 0.75
CA THR A 35 -3.24 1.83 0.84
C THR A 35 -3.78 3.12 0.22
N GLU A 36 -4.46 3.04 -0.93
CA GLU A 36 -5.12 4.18 -1.55
C GLU A 36 -6.22 4.76 -0.65
N GLN A 37 -7.12 3.90 -0.16
CA GLN A 37 -8.24 4.30 0.69
C GLN A 37 -7.82 4.86 2.06
N SER A 38 -6.63 4.52 2.54
CA SER A 38 -6.08 5.13 3.75
C SER A 38 -5.76 6.63 3.58
N GLY A 39 -5.65 7.12 2.33
CA GLY A 39 -5.29 8.51 2.03
C GLY A 39 -3.79 8.77 2.00
N LEU A 40 -2.95 7.77 2.25
CA LEU A 40 -1.48 7.94 2.31
C LEU A 40 -0.91 8.50 1.02
N PHE A 41 -1.36 8.02 -0.16
CA PHE A 41 -0.84 8.50 -1.43
C PHE A 41 -1.16 9.98 -1.69
N ALA A 42 -2.34 10.45 -1.29
CA ALA A 42 -2.69 11.88 -1.40
C ALA A 42 -1.71 12.77 -0.61
N HIS A 43 -1.13 12.26 0.47
CA HIS A 43 -0.09 12.94 1.26
C HIS A 43 1.31 12.79 0.64
N LEU A 44 1.70 11.59 0.19
CA LEU A 44 3.07 11.32 -0.27
C LEU A 44 3.37 11.82 -1.68
N LEU A 45 2.41 11.72 -2.63
CA LEU A 45 2.66 12.03 -4.04
C LEU A 45 3.15 13.46 -4.29
N PRO A 46 2.57 14.51 -3.67
CA PRO A 46 3.08 15.88 -3.83
C PRO A 46 4.51 16.05 -3.31
N LEU A 47 4.84 15.40 -2.19
CA LEU A 47 6.17 15.46 -1.57
C LEU A 47 7.21 14.76 -2.43
N PHE A 48 6.88 13.59 -2.98
CA PHE A 48 7.75 12.88 -3.92
C PHE A 48 8.01 13.72 -5.19
N LYS A 49 6.94 14.29 -5.78
CA LYS A 49 7.07 15.15 -6.95
C LYS A 49 7.94 16.37 -6.68
N GLN A 50 7.76 17.01 -5.52
CA GLN A 50 8.58 18.15 -5.10
C GLN A 50 10.06 17.77 -4.96
N ALA A 51 10.35 16.59 -4.40
CA ALA A 51 11.71 16.13 -4.15
C ALA A 51 12.45 15.67 -5.42
N THR A 52 11.73 15.13 -6.41
CA THR A 52 12.36 14.42 -7.54
C THR A 52 12.01 14.96 -8.92
N GLY A 53 10.97 15.79 -9.03
CA GLY A 53 10.41 16.26 -10.31
C GLY A 53 9.62 15.18 -11.07
N LEU A 54 9.46 13.96 -10.51
CA LEU A 54 8.78 12.84 -11.15
C LEU A 54 7.31 12.78 -10.73
N ASP A 55 6.45 12.42 -11.68
CA ASP A 55 5.06 12.06 -11.38
C ASP A 55 4.94 10.56 -11.11
N LEU A 56 4.21 10.19 -10.05
CA LEU A 56 3.91 8.81 -9.70
C LEU A 56 2.43 8.53 -9.97
N LYS A 57 2.16 7.61 -10.90
CA LYS A 57 0.81 7.14 -11.23
C LYS A 57 0.53 5.86 -10.45
N VAL A 58 -0.41 5.91 -9.52
CA VAL A 58 -0.79 4.74 -8.71
C VAL A 58 -1.89 3.95 -9.39
N VAL A 59 -1.70 2.63 -9.48
CA VAL A 59 -2.71 1.65 -9.85
C VAL A 59 -3.04 0.84 -8.61
N ALA A 60 -4.17 1.15 -7.97
CA ALA A 60 -4.59 0.57 -6.70
C ALA A 60 -5.60 -0.56 -6.93
N VAL A 61 -5.19 -1.80 -6.63
CA VAL A 61 -5.98 -3.03 -6.81
C VAL A 61 -5.76 -3.99 -5.63
N GLY A 62 -6.23 -5.23 -5.70
CA GLY A 62 -5.85 -6.25 -4.70
C GLY A 62 -4.38 -6.66 -4.84
N THR A 63 -3.73 -7.12 -3.74
CA THR A 63 -2.30 -7.46 -3.73
C THR A 63 -1.92 -8.45 -4.84
N GLY A 64 -2.71 -9.51 -5.05
CA GLY A 64 -2.46 -10.47 -6.13
C GLY A 64 -2.49 -9.83 -7.51
N GLN A 65 -3.48 -8.97 -7.77
CA GLN A 65 -3.59 -8.22 -9.02
C GLN A 65 -2.46 -7.21 -9.20
N ALA A 66 -2.01 -6.54 -8.11
CA ALA A 66 -0.89 -5.62 -8.14
C ALA A 66 0.41 -6.34 -8.56
N LEU A 67 0.66 -7.53 -7.99
CA LEU A 67 1.77 -8.39 -8.38
C LEU A 67 1.65 -8.87 -9.83
N ASP A 68 0.45 -9.21 -10.31
CA ASP A 68 0.23 -9.65 -11.68
C ASP A 68 0.45 -8.52 -12.70
N ILE A 69 0.05 -7.28 -12.38
CA ILE A 69 0.35 -6.09 -13.18
C ILE A 69 1.88 -5.94 -13.33
N ALA A 70 2.61 -6.05 -12.23
CA ALA A 70 4.07 -5.95 -12.25
C ALA A 70 4.74 -7.14 -12.94
N ARG A 71 4.17 -8.37 -12.83
CA ARG A 71 4.67 -9.55 -13.58
C ARG A 71 4.59 -9.40 -15.09
N ARG A 72 3.60 -8.65 -15.58
CA ARG A 72 3.46 -8.33 -17.02
C ARG A 72 4.32 -7.16 -17.47
N GLY A 73 4.96 -6.43 -16.53
CA GLY A 73 5.71 -5.21 -16.82
C GLY A 73 4.83 -3.97 -17.02
N ASP A 74 3.55 -4.03 -16.62
CA ASP A 74 2.61 -2.90 -16.72
C ASP A 74 2.80 -1.87 -15.59
N ALA A 75 3.72 -2.13 -14.66
CA ALA A 75 4.17 -1.21 -13.62
C ALA A 75 5.69 -1.16 -13.54
N ASP A 76 6.24 -0.02 -13.09
CA ASP A 76 7.68 0.19 -12.89
C ASP A 76 8.13 -0.21 -11.48
N ALA A 77 7.23 -0.11 -10.50
CA ALA A 77 7.46 -0.48 -9.10
C ALA A 77 6.19 -1.01 -8.44
N LEU A 78 6.39 -1.68 -7.30
CA LEU A 78 5.36 -2.17 -6.38
C LEU A 78 5.52 -1.49 -5.01
N LEU A 79 4.40 -1.19 -4.34
CA LEU A 79 4.32 -0.90 -2.92
C LEU A 79 3.13 -1.66 -2.34
N VAL A 80 3.40 -2.80 -1.72
CA VAL A 80 2.38 -3.73 -1.21
C VAL A 80 2.76 -4.22 0.19
N HIS A 81 1.95 -5.08 0.80
CA HIS A 81 2.10 -5.50 2.19
C HIS A 81 1.76 -6.99 2.41
N ASP A 82 2.24 -7.86 1.54
CA ASP A 82 2.23 -9.32 1.73
C ASP A 82 3.65 -9.85 1.50
N GLN A 83 4.44 -9.88 2.57
CA GLN A 83 5.86 -10.20 2.50
C GLN A 83 6.11 -11.54 1.80
N ALA A 84 5.31 -12.57 2.07
CA ALA A 84 5.51 -13.88 1.46
C ALA A 84 5.29 -13.84 -0.07
N ALA A 85 4.27 -13.11 -0.53
CA ALA A 85 3.99 -12.93 -1.94
C ALA A 85 5.06 -12.04 -2.63
N GLU A 86 5.57 -11.03 -1.91
CA GLU A 86 6.65 -10.14 -2.36
C GLU A 86 7.98 -10.90 -2.52
N GLU A 87 8.35 -11.74 -1.55
CA GLU A 87 9.55 -12.58 -1.60
C GLU A 87 9.46 -13.61 -2.74
N LYS A 88 8.28 -14.21 -2.95
CA LYS A 88 8.04 -15.09 -4.08
C LYS A 88 8.21 -14.38 -5.42
N PHE A 89 7.67 -13.15 -5.55
CA PHE A 89 7.81 -12.33 -6.76
C PHE A 89 9.28 -12.06 -7.11
N ILE A 90 10.14 -11.82 -6.10
CA ILE A 90 11.59 -11.64 -6.29
C ILE A 90 12.26 -12.96 -6.66
N THR A 91 11.97 -14.05 -5.94
CA THR A 91 12.54 -15.37 -6.20
C THR A 91 12.23 -15.87 -7.62
N GLU A 92 11.06 -15.54 -8.14
CA GLU A 92 10.65 -15.81 -9.53
C GLU A 92 11.35 -14.89 -10.55
N GLY A 93 12.14 -13.92 -10.10
CA GLY A 93 12.97 -13.03 -10.94
C GLY A 93 12.21 -11.84 -11.54
N PHE A 94 10.99 -11.52 -11.05
CA PHE A 94 10.22 -10.38 -11.54
C PHE A 94 10.55 -9.05 -10.85
N GLY A 95 11.09 -9.09 -9.65
CA GLY A 95 11.56 -7.92 -8.89
C GLY A 95 13.06 -7.97 -8.64
N LEU A 96 13.69 -6.81 -8.43
CA LEU A 96 15.13 -6.72 -8.11
C LEU A 96 15.38 -7.05 -6.63
N GLN A 97 14.87 -6.22 -5.74
CA GLN A 97 15.06 -6.32 -4.30
C GLN A 97 13.83 -5.75 -3.59
N ARG A 98 13.52 -6.32 -2.42
CA ARG A 98 12.53 -5.79 -1.48
C ARG A 98 13.19 -4.86 -0.47
N TYR A 99 12.66 -3.66 -0.34
CA TYR A 99 13.05 -2.75 0.72
C TYR A 99 11.89 -2.59 1.71
N PRO A 100 12.08 -2.82 3.02
CA PRO A 100 11.08 -2.46 4.01
C PRO A 100 10.87 -0.94 4.01
N VAL A 101 9.62 -0.50 4.13
CA VAL A 101 9.28 0.93 4.05
C VAL A 101 8.65 1.42 5.34
N MET A 102 7.61 0.74 5.76
CA MET A 102 6.77 1.12 6.89
C MET A 102 5.94 -0.07 7.32
N TYR A 103 5.31 0.04 8.48
CA TYR A 103 4.27 -0.90 8.88
C TYR A 103 3.04 -0.18 9.40
N ASN A 104 1.89 -0.82 9.30
CA ASN A 104 0.73 -0.63 10.14
C ASN A 104 0.35 -2.00 10.74
N ASP A 105 -0.77 -2.07 11.41
CA ASP A 105 -1.29 -3.35 11.90
C ASP A 105 -2.67 -3.64 11.32
N PHE A 106 -3.04 -4.91 11.37
CA PHE A 106 -4.42 -5.31 11.26
C PHE A 106 -5.08 -5.20 12.62
N VAL A 107 -6.39 -4.99 12.61
CA VAL A 107 -7.23 -4.95 13.80
C VAL A 107 -8.47 -5.83 13.57
N LEU A 108 -8.88 -6.55 14.60
CA LEU A 108 -10.19 -7.20 14.60
C LEU A 108 -11.23 -6.19 15.07
N ILE A 109 -12.21 -5.98 14.24
CA ILE A 109 -13.32 -5.06 14.47
C ILE A 109 -14.58 -5.88 14.69
N GLY A 110 -15.47 -5.41 15.52
CA GLY A 110 -16.77 -6.02 15.74
C GLY A 110 -17.69 -5.11 16.54
N PRO A 111 -18.92 -5.56 16.83
CA PRO A 111 -19.89 -4.77 17.58
C PRO A 111 -19.41 -4.50 19.02
N LYS A 112 -19.73 -3.33 19.56
CA LYS A 112 -19.37 -2.95 20.94
C LYS A 112 -19.88 -3.96 21.98
N THR A 113 -21.01 -4.61 21.70
CA THR A 113 -21.62 -5.64 22.56
C THR A 113 -20.81 -6.94 22.64
N ASP A 114 -19.98 -7.19 21.62
CA ASP A 114 -19.06 -8.33 21.53
C ASP A 114 -19.70 -9.69 21.95
N PRO A 115 -20.74 -10.17 21.24
CA PRO A 115 -21.47 -11.38 21.63
C PRO A 115 -20.60 -12.66 21.64
N ALA A 116 -19.48 -12.68 20.92
CA ALA A 116 -18.52 -13.78 20.95
C ALA A 116 -17.49 -13.65 22.08
N ALA A 117 -17.48 -12.56 22.84
CA ALA A 117 -16.45 -12.24 23.83
C ALA A 117 -15.02 -12.31 23.22
N ALA A 118 -14.87 -11.78 22.01
CA ALA A 118 -13.65 -11.83 21.22
C ALA A 118 -12.60 -10.81 21.69
N ARG A 119 -13.01 -9.79 22.42
CA ARG A 119 -12.12 -8.72 22.90
C ARG A 119 -10.89 -9.24 23.61
N GLY A 120 -9.72 -8.68 23.29
CA GLY A 120 -8.45 -9.05 23.91
C GLY A 120 -7.23 -8.61 23.11
N SER A 121 -6.10 -9.28 23.33
CA SER A 121 -4.82 -9.05 22.64
C SER A 121 -4.33 -10.30 21.88
N ASP A 122 -5.17 -11.27 21.64
CA ASP A 122 -4.85 -12.52 20.93
C ASP A 122 -5.86 -12.76 19.82
N ILE A 123 -5.43 -12.57 18.58
CA ILE A 123 -6.28 -12.74 17.39
C ILE A 123 -6.73 -14.19 17.21
N VAL A 124 -5.88 -15.17 17.53
CA VAL A 124 -6.19 -16.60 17.39
C VAL A 124 -7.27 -17.00 18.39
N ALA A 125 -7.14 -16.58 19.64
CA ALA A 125 -8.16 -16.83 20.66
C ALA A 125 -9.50 -16.16 20.30
N ALA A 126 -9.46 -14.95 19.76
CA ALA A 126 -10.66 -14.24 19.31
C ALA A 126 -11.38 -14.98 18.17
N LEU A 127 -10.65 -15.43 17.16
CA LEU A 127 -11.21 -16.19 16.03
C LEU A 127 -11.82 -17.53 16.49
N LYS A 128 -11.18 -18.25 17.42
CA LYS A 128 -11.74 -19.46 18.02
C LYS A 128 -13.09 -19.19 18.72
N LYS A 129 -13.19 -18.08 19.45
CA LYS A 129 -14.45 -17.68 20.12
C LYS A 129 -15.55 -17.31 19.13
N ILE A 130 -15.22 -16.55 18.07
CA ILE A 130 -16.14 -16.15 17.00
C ILE A 130 -16.70 -17.40 16.32
N SER A 131 -15.84 -18.35 15.93
CA SER A 131 -16.23 -19.60 15.31
C SER A 131 -17.11 -20.46 16.25
N ALA A 132 -16.71 -20.62 17.51
CA ALA A 132 -17.46 -21.44 18.50
C ALA A 132 -18.87 -20.90 18.77
N LYS A 133 -19.08 -19.58 18.60
CA LYS A 133 -20.39 -18.94 18.75
C LYS A 133 -21.17 -18.84 17.45
N ASN A 134 -20.62 -19.33 16.32
CA ASN A 134 -21.17 -19.09 14.97
C ASN A 134 -21.50 -17.60 14.71
N ALA A 135 -20.74 -16.69 15.33
CA ALA A 135 -20.95 -15.26 15.17
C ALA A 135 -20.62 -14.84 13.73
N GLU A 136 -21.36 -13.85 13.23
CA GLU A 136 -21.17 -13.38 11.86
C GLU A 136 -19.80 -12.74 11.70
N PHE A 137 -19.03 -13.20 10.71
CA PHE A 137 -17.72 -12.69 10.34
C PHE A 137 -17.70 -12.40 8.84
N ILE A 138 -17.39 -11.17 8.48
CA ILE A 138 -17.29 -10.74 7.07
C ILE A 138 -15.83 -10.82 6.63
N SER A 139 -15.56 -11.73 5.71
CA SER A 139 -14.29 -11.80 5.00
C SER A 139 -14.37 -11.02 3.69
N ARG A 140 -13.26 -10.43 3.28
CA ARG A 140 -13.17 -9.84 1.94
C ARG A 140 -13.32 -10.86 0.84
N GLY A 141 -12.77 -12.07 0.96
CA GLY A 141 -12.87 -13.13 -0.04
C GLY A 141 -12.25 -12.79 -1.41
N ASP A 142 -11.44 -11.72 -1.52
CA ASP A 142 -11.00 -11.08 -2.77
C ASP A 142 -9.51 -11.32 -3.10
N LYS A 143 -8.86 -12.24 -2.38
CA LYS A 143 -7.41 -12.55 -2.51
C LYS A 143 -6.50 -11.35 -2.26
N SER A 144 -6.95 -10.32 -1.55
CA SER A 144 -6.13 -9.19 -1.11
C SER A 144 -5.13 -9.58 -0.03
N GLY A 145 -4.20 -8.68 0.30
CA GLY A 145 -3.28 -8.85 1.44
C GLY A 145 -4.01 -9.00 2.77
N THR A 146 -5.12 -8.29 2.99
CA THR A 146 -5.97 -8.46 4.18
C THR A 146 -6.60 -9.86 4.21
N HIS A 147 -7.16 -10.35 3.09
CA HIS A 147 -7.72 -11.69 3.00
C HIS A 147 -6.64 -12.76 3.20
N SER A 148 -5.44 -12.57 2.64
CA SER A 148 -4.31 -13.47 2.87
C SER A 148 -3.88 -13.51 4.34
N ALA A 149 -3.82 -12.34 5.00
CA ALA A 149 -3.52 -12.25 6.44
C ALA A 149 -4.60 -12.93 7.28
N GLU A 150 -5.88 -12.68 7.00
CA GLU A 150 -7.03 -13.31 7.65
C GLU A 150 -6.93 -14.85 7.59
N ASN A 151 -6.65 -15.39 6.40
CA ASN A 151 -6.49 -16.83 6.19
C ASN A 151 -5.33 -17.41 7.02
N ARG A 152 -4.21 -16.68 7.16
CA ARG A 152 -3.11 -17.09 8.05
C ARG A 152 -3.56 -17.16 9.51
N TYR A 153 -4.39 -16.22 9.98
CA TYR A 153 -4.88 -16.23 11.37
C TYR A 153 -5.89 -17.36 11.61
N TRP A 154 -6.79 -17.62 10.66
CA TRP A 154 -7.69 -18.78 10.72
C TRP A 154 -6.92 -20.10 10.74
N THR A 155 -5.84 -20.21 9.96
CA THR A 155 -4.95 -21.38 9.98
C THR A 155 -4.23 -21.52 11.32
N ALA A 156 -3.71 -20.42 11.88
CA ALA A 156 -3.10 -20.41 13.21
C ALA A 156 -4.11 -20.73 14.32
N ALA A 157 -5.40 -20.46 14.11
CA ALA A 157 -6.48 -20.87 15.00
C ALA A 157 -6.87 -22.35 14.83
N GLU A 158 -6.23 -23.09 13.92
CA GLU A 158 -6.56 -24.48 13.56
C GLU A 158 -7.96 -24.64 12.95
N LEU A 159 -8.48 -23.57 12.33
CA LEU A 159 -9.81 -23.47 11.71
C LEU A 159 -9.75 -23.05 10.24
N PRO A 160 -8.86 -23.64 9.39
CA PRO A 160 -8.67 -23.14 8.02
C PRO A 160 -9.91 -23.29 7.13
N SER A 161 -10.76 -24.30 7.40
CA SER A 161 -11.98 -24.60 6.64
C SER A 161 -13.24 -24.72 7.51
N GLN A 162 -13.11 -24.67 8.84
CA GLN A 162 -14.22 -24.84 9.80
C GLN A 162 -14.49 -23.55 10.56
N ARG A 163 -14.75 -22.47 9.82
CA ARG A 163 -14.90 -21.11 10.38
C ARG A 163 -16.27 -20.83 10.98
N GLY A 164 -17.18 -21.83 10.88
CA GLY A 164 -18.56 -21.72 11.31
C GLY A 164 -19.49 -21.21 10.19
N SER A 165 -20.80 -21.40 10.36
CA SER A 165 -21.82 -20.95 9.41
C SER A 165 -21.98 -19.42 9.35
N GLY A 166 -21.47 -18.71 10.36
CA GLY A 166 -21.43 -17.25 10.38
C GLY A 166 -20.34 -16.62 9.50
N TYR A 167 -19.37 -17.38 9.01
CA TYR A 167 -18.33 -16.88 8.13
C TYR A 167 -18.86 -16.62 6.71
N LYS A 168 -18.74 -15.40 6.23
CA LYS A 168 -19.27 -14.95 4.94
C LYS A 168 -18.21 -14.20 4.13
N GLU A 169 -17.94 -14.66 2.93
CA GLU A 169 -17.07 -13.98 1.97
C GLU A 169 -17.90 -13.03 1.09
N CYS A 170 -17.57 -11.71 1.10
CA CYS A 170 -18.29 -10.75 0.28
C CYS A 170 -17.74 -10.62 -1.14
N GLY A 171 -16.53 -11.11 -1.43
CA GLY A 171 -15.86 -10.89 -2.71
C GLY A 171 -15.57 -9.41 -2.97
N CYS A 172 -15.35 -8.60 -1.93
CA CYS A 172 -15.37 -7.16 -2.02
C CYS A 172 -14.15 -6.48 -1.36
N GLY A 173 -13.94 -5.18 -1.65
CA GLY A 173 -12.89 -4.37 -1.01
C GLY A 173 -13.17 -4.06 0.45
N MET A 174 -12.16 -3.46 1.16
CA MET A 174 -12.27 -3.23 2.61
C MET A 174 -13.41 -2.30 3.01
N GLY A 175 -13.64 -1.21 2.26
CA GLY A 175 -14.74 -0.27 2.53
C GLY A 175 -16.12 -0.93 2.49
N PRO A 176 -16.49 -1.62 1.40
CA PRO A 176 -17.70 -2.44 1.35
C PRO A 176 -17.79 -3.50 2.46
N ALA A 177 -16.71 -4.24 2.79
CA ALA A 177 -16.70 -5.23 3.87
C ALA A 177 -17.03 -4.58 5.23
N LEU A 178 -16.45 -3.42 5.52
CA LEU A 178 -16.73 -2.64 6.73
C LEU A 178 -18.19 -2.14 6.77
N ASN A 179 -18.76 -1.72 5.62
CA ASN A 179 -20.17 -1.33 5.55
C ASN A 179 -21.12 -2.50 5.84
N ILE A 180 -20.83 -3.69 5.29
CA ILE A 180 -21.62 -4.89 5.57
C ILE A 180 -21.52 -5.22 7.07
N ALA A 181 -20.31 -5.24 7.64
CA ALA A 181 -20.11 -5.52 9.05
C ALA A 181 -20.83 -4.51 9.96
N ALA A 182 -20.82 -3.21 9.60
CA ALA A 182 -21.53 -2.17 10.35
C ALA A 182 -23.05 -2.35 10.31
N ALA A 183 -23.59 -2.78 9.15
CA ALA A 183 -25.03 -3.00 8.98
C ALA A 183 -25.54 -4.27 9.69
N SER A 184 -24.72 -5.32 9.76
CA SER A 184 -25.11 -6.62 10.34
C SER A 184 -24.63 -6.84 11.79
N GLY A 185 -23.76 -5.96 12.32
CA GLY A 185 -23.13 -6.16 13.61
C GLY A 185 -22.11 -7.30 13.60
N ALA A 186 -21.46 -7.54 12.47
CA ALA A 186 -20.53 -8.63 12.28
C ALA A 186 -19.09 -8.26 12.70
N TYR A 187 -18.27 -9.31 12.87
CA TYR A 187 -16.83 -9.17 13.01
C TYR A 187 -16.17 -9.05 11.63
N VAL A 188 -15.06 -8.34 11.55
CA VAL A 188 -14.28 -8.15 10.32
C VAL A 188 -12.83 -7.85 10.65
N LEU A 189 -11.90 -8.36 9.86
CA LEU A 189 -10.49 -7.98 9.92
C LEU A 189 -10.25 -6.80 8.98
N ALA A 190 -9.58 -5.75 9.45
CA ALA A 190 -9.18 -4.63 8.62
C ALA A 190 -7.76 -4.15 8.95
N ASP A 191 -7.09 -3.50 7.99
CA ASP A 191 -5.93 -2.69 8.34
C ASP A 191 -6.38 -1.44 9.12
N ARG A 192 -5.57 -1.01 10.10
CA ARG A 192 -5.88 0.13 10.96
C ARG A 192 -6.08 1.42 10.15
N GLY A 193 -5.29 1.62 9.07
CA GLY A 193 -5.38 2.82 8.26
C GLY A 193 -6.76 2.98 7.62
N THR A 194 -7.27 1.91 6.97
CA THR A 194 -8.62 1.92 6.40
C THR A 194 -9.69 2.08 7.47
N TRP A 195 -9.55 1.39 8.63
CA TRP A 195 -10.48 1.56 9.73
C TRP A 195 -10.54 2.99 10.26
N LEU A 196 -9.42 3.66 10.42
CA LEU A 196 -9.38 5.04 10.93
C LEU A 196 -9.96 6.04 9.91
N ALA A 197 -9.77 5.80 8.61
CA ALA A 197 -10.37 6.58 7.54
C ALA A 197 -11.88 6.32 7.39
N PHE A 198 -12.36 5.15 7.81
CA PHE A 198 -13.76 4.73 7.67
C PHE A 198 -14.70 5.52 8.58
N LYS A 199 -15.73 6.16 8.01
CA LYS A 199 -16.62 7.06 8.75
C LYS A 199 -17.91 6.39 9.23
N ASN A 200 -18.42 5.40 8.47
CA ASN A 200 -19.72 4.77 8.75
C ASN A 200 -19.58 3.61 9.76
N ARG A 201 -18.99 3.87 10.92
CA ARG A 201 -18.63 2.85 11.90
C ARG A 201 -19.82 2.22 12.64
N GLY A 202 -20.94 2.94 12.76
CA GLY A 202 -22.07 2.49 13.55
C GLY A 202 -21.66 2.11 14.96
N ASP A 203 -22.03 0.90 15.38
CA ASP A 203 -21.67 0.32 16.68
C ASP A 203 -20.36 -0.51 16.65
N LEU A 204 -19.63 -0.47 15.53
CA LEU A 204 -18.35 -1.17 15.44
C LEU A 204 -17.25 -0.47 16.24
N THR A 205 -16.36 -1.28 16.80
CA THR A 205 -15.15 -0.83 17.52
C THR A 205 -14.02 -1.83 17.32
N ILE A 206 -12.79 -1.43 17.61
CA ILE A 206 -11.66 -2.36 17.69
C ILE A 206 -11.85 -3.25 18.90
N LEU A 207 -11.74 -4.56 18.69
CA LEU A 207 -11.84 -5.59 19.71
C LEU A 207 -10.50 -6.26 20.01
N VAL A 208 -9.65 -6.46 18.96
CA VAL A 208 -8.30 -7.00 19.14
C VAL A 208 -7.31 -6.14 18.39
N GLU A 209 -6.26 -5.73 19.09
CA GLU A 209 -5.11 -5.00 18.60
C GLU A 209 -3.86 -5.35 19.40
N GLY A 210 -2.67 -4.95 18.90
CA GLY A 210 -1.39 -5.14 19.61
C GLY A 210 -0.84 -6.57 19.59
N ASP A 211 -1.51 -7.52 18.94
CA ASP A 211 -0.96 -8.85 18.68
C ASP A 211 0.16 -8.77 17.65
N LYS A 212 1.33 -9.33 17.95
CA LYS A 212 2.49 -9.33 17.03
C LYS A 212 2.17 -10.00 15.67
N ARG A 213 1.21 -10.92 15.63
CA ARG A 213 0.75 -11.57 14.40
C ARG A 213 -0.02 -10.62 13.46
N LEU A 214 -0.60 -9.56 14.01
CA LEU A 214 -1.33 -8.53 13.27
C LEU A 214 -0.42 -7.52 12.55
N PHE A 215 0.89 -7.67 12.67
CA PHE A 215 1.86 -6.80 12.05
C PHE A 215 1.78 -6.84 10.52
N ASN A 216 1.65 -5.68 9.89
CA ASN A 216 1.43 -5.52 8.45
C ASN A 216 2.56 -4.67 7.85
N GLN A 217 3.60 -5.36 7.36
CA GLN A 217 4.81 -4.76 6.83
C GLN A 217 4.68 -4.45 5.34
N TYR A 218 4.90 -3.20 4.97
CA TYR A 218 4.97 -2.72 3.59
C TYR A 218 6.37 -2.83 3.02
N GLY A 219 6.44 -3.30 1.77
CA GLY A 219 7.68 -3.34 1.01
C GLY A 219 7.55 -2.61 -0.32
N VAL A 220 8.63 -1.95 -0.75
CA VAL A 220 8.77 -1.42 -2.11
C VAL A 220 9.71 -2.31 -2.91
N ILE A 221 9.34 -2.59 -4.17
CA ILE A 221 10.10 -3.44 -5.09
C ILE A 221 10.13 -2.78 -6.46
N VAL A 222 11.33 -2.67 -7.05
CA VAL A 222 11.50 -2.23 -8.45
C VAL A 222 11.37 -3.44 -9.36
N VAL A 223 10.59 -3.31 -10.43
CA VAL A 223 10.38 -4.38 -11.42
C VAL A 223 11.68 -4.65 -12.17
N ASN A 224 11.96 -5.93 -12.44
CA ASN A 224 13.23 -6.37 -13.00
C ASN A 224 13.30 -6.08 -14.52
N PRO A 225 14.22 -5.20 -14.99
CA PRO A 225 14.38 -4.86 -16.40
C PRO A 225 14.86 -6.04 -17.27
N ALA A 226 15.47 -7.06 -16.69
CA ALA A 226 15.85 -8.24 -17.43
C ALA A 226 14.63 -9.04 -17.94
N ARG A 227 13.48 -8.92 -17.26
CA ARG A 227 12.20 -9.47 -17.72
C ARG A 227 11.44 -8.49 -18.61
N HIS A 228 11.54 -7.19 -18.31
CA HIS A 228 10.75 -6.13 -18.93
C HIS A 228 11.64 -4.93 -19.29
N PRO A 229 12.33 -4.94 -20.45
CA PRO A 229 13.29 -3.88 -20.80
C PRO A 229 12.69 -2.48 -20.92
N HIS A 230 11.37 -2.35 -21.02
CA HIS A 230 10.65 -1.07 -21.16
C HIS A 230 10.34 -0.40 -19.81
N VAL A 231 10.49 -1.11 -18.67
CA VAL A 231 10.23 -0.50 -17.35
C VAL A 231 11.26 0.59 -17.04
N LYS A 232 10.80 1.63 -16.39
CA LYS A 232 11.59 2.83 -16.08
C LYS A 232 12.39 2.65 -14.79
N VAL A 233 13.32 1.69 -14.82
CA VAL A 233 14.09 1.27 -13.63
C VAL A 233 14.74 2.41 -12.88
N ALA A 234 15.44 3.34 -13.59
CA ALA A 234 16.13 4.44 -12.94
C ALA A 234 15.18 5.37 -12.20
N GLN A 235 13.99 5.61 -12.74
CA GLN A 235 12.97 6.45 -12.13
C GLN A 235 12.26 5.69 -10.99
N ALA A 236 11.98 4.39 -11.16
CA ALA A 236 11.42 3.53 -10.12
C ALA A 236 12.37 3.40 -8.92
N GLN A 237 13.68 3.29 -9.16
CA GLN A 237 14.69 3.28 -8.10
C GLN A 237 14.70 4.60 -7.33
N LYS A 238 14.56 5.76 -8.00
CA LYS A 238 14.42 7.06 -7.30
C LYS A 238 13.22 7.09 -6.35
N PHE A 239 12.12 6.41 -6.71
CA PHE A 239 10.99 6.30 -5.79
C PHE A 239 11.33 5.40 -4.60
N ALA A 240 11.94 4.23 -4.83
CA ALA A 240 12.37 3.34 -3.77
C ALA A 240 13.38 4.01 -2.82
N ASP A 241 14.36 4.71 -3.38
CA ASP A 241 15.37 5.45 -2.61
C ASP A 241 14.74 6.59 -1.80
N TRP A 242 13.81 7.36 -2.41
CA TRP A 242 13.14 8.45 -1.71
C TRP A 242 12.28 7.97 -0.56
N ILE A 243 11.41 6.96 -0.79
CA ILE A 243 10.48 6.51 0.24
C ILE A 243 11.20 5.86 1.43
N THR A 244 12.39 5.31 1.20
CA THR A 244 13.25 4.71 2.24
C THR A 244 14.25 5.72 2.84
N SER A 245 14.40 6.90 2.25
CA SER A 245 15.28 7.96 2.76
C SER A 245 14.75 8.61 4.05
N PRO A 246 15.58 9.33 4.81
CA PRO A 246 15.11 10.10 5.97
C PRO A 246 13.94 11.04 5.64
N ALA A 247 13.94 11.66 4.46
CA ALA A 247 12.88 12.57 4.03
C ALA A 247 11.54 11.82 3.77
N GLY A 248 11.58 10.71 3.04
CA GLY A 248 10.40 9.87 2.80
C GLY A 248 9.86 9.25 4.10
N GLN A 249 10.75 8.78 4.97
CA GLN A 249 10.38 8.22 6.28
C GLN A 249 9.76 9.29 7.19
N ALA A 250 10.27 10.51 7.20
CA ALA A 250 9.65 11.64 7.91
C ALA A 250 8.27 11.99 7.32
N ALA A 251 8.11 11.95 6.00
CA ALA A 251 6.83 12.17 5.34
C ALA A 251 5.79 11.11 5.76
N ILE A 252 6.18 9.84 5.83
CA ILE A 252 5.31 8.74 6.33
C ILE A 252 4.92 9.00 7.79
N ALA A 253 5.86 9.34 8.67
CA ALA A 253 5.61 9.60 10.08
C ALA A 253 4.68 10.80 10.31
N ALA A 254 4.75 11.79 9.43
CA ALA A 254 3.91 12.99 9.50
C ALA A 254 2.46 12.74 9.08
N TYR A 255 2.17 11.62 8.39
CA TYR A 255 0.82 11.31 7.98
C TYR A 255 -0.03 10.85 9.17
N LYS A 256 -1.10 11.61 9.46
CA LYS A 256 -2.01 11.36 10.59
C LYS A 256 -3.46 11.51 10.16
N ILE A 257 -4.34 10.70 10.73
CA ILE A 257 -5.80 10.86 10.61
C ILE A 257 -6.36 11.12 12.01
N GLY A 258 -7.08 12.24 12.18
CA GLY A 258 -7.63 12.60 13.48
C GLY A 258 -6.57 12.82 14.57
N GLY A 259 -5.33 13.14 14.18
CA GLY A 259 -4.19 13.29 15.11
C GLY A 259 -3.41 11.99 15.38
N GLU A 260 -3.91 10.83 14.95
CA GLU A 260 -3.27 9.53 15.17
C GLU A 260 -2.35 9.15 14.01
N GLN A 261 -1.16 8.62 14.32
CA GLN A 261 -0.22 8.09 13.33
C GLN A 261 -0.72 6.73 12.84
N LEU A 262 -0.74 6.55 11.51
CA LEU A 262 -1.25 5.34 10.87
C LEU A 262 -0.17 4.41 10.39
N PHE A 263 0.92 4.97 9.91
CA PHE A 263 2.03 4.22 9.34
C PHE A 263 3.29 4.57 10.12
N PHE A 264 4.02 3.54 10.50
CA PHE A 264 5.25 3.65 11.27
C PHE A 264 6.43 3.35 10.35
N PRO A 265 7.26 4.35 10.01
CA PRO A 265 8.42 4.16 9.15
C PRO A 265 9.42 3.21 9.80
N ASN A 266 10.01 2.31 8.99
CA ASN A 266 11.02 1.35 9.46
C ASN A 266 12.00 0.93 8.35
N ALA A 267 12.26 1.78 7.37
CA ALA A 267 13.31 1.54 6.39
C ALA A 267 14.67 1.52 7.09
N GLY A 268 15.44 0.42 6.91
CA GLY A 268 16.75 0.27 7.54
C GLY A 268 16.72 -0.32 8.95
N GLY A 269 15.57 -0.86 9.39
CA GLY A 269 15.42 -1.61 10.65
C GLY A 269 15.63 -3.10 10.46
#